data_3d6260796d4d1e009e81a948e834eae0
#
_entry.id   3d6260796d4d1e009e81a948e834eae0
#
_cell.length_a   1.000
_cell.length_b   1.000
_cell.length_c   1.000
_cell.angle_alpha   90.00
_cell.angle_beta   90.00
_cell.angle_gamma   90.00
#
_symmetry.space_group_name_H-M   'P 1'
#
loop_
_entity.id
_entity.type
_entity.pdbx_description
1 polymer ?
#
loop_
_entity_poly.entity_id
_entity_poly.type
_entity_poly.pdbx_seq_one_letter_code
_entity_poly.pdbx_strand_id
1 'polypeptide(L)'
;MAGGVVQNLEGFRTVTTLAGHVQTIPGGPVASQEAIKELGTDGGGFYNANSSHPFENPQAWTSFFETFLILVIPFSLPRTFGTMVGDRRQGMAILKAMATLFLLTLAATAAFEFTGSGTASRLAGSAMEGKEQRFGLVQSVFFANATTNTSTGAVNSMHDSYTCLLYTSPSPRDQRG
;
A
#
# COMPACT_ATOMS: atom_id res chain seq x y z
N MET A 1 -8.81 12.41 -8.30
CA MET A 1 -8.84 13.42 -9.38
C MET A 1 -7.74 14.46 -9.23
N ALA A 2 -7.67 15.22 -8.15
CA ALA A 2 -6.65 16.27 -7.98
C ALA A 2 -5.20 15.75 -8.07
N GLY A 3 -4.96 14.49 -7.78
CA GLY A 3 -3.66 13.83 -7.84
C GLY A 3 -3.28 13.19 -9.16
N GLY A 4 -4.13 13.28 -10.18
CA GLY A 4 -3.89 12.62 -11.46
C GLY A 4 -4.42 11.18 -11.55
N VAL A 5 -5.08 10.68 -10.51
CA VAL A 5 -5.76 9.38 -10.54
C VAL A 5 -6.93 9.42 -11.52
N VAL A 6 -7.04 8.41 -12.36
CA VAL A 6 -8.08 8.33 -13.39
C VAL A 6 -9.47 8.22 -12.76
N GLN A 7 -10.39 9.06 -13.23
CA GLN A 7 -11.80 9.01 -12.82
C GLN A 7 -12.67 9.48 -13.97
N ASN A 8 -13.17 8.54 -14.74
CA ASN A 8 -14.13 8.79 -15.81
C ASN A 8 -15.05 7.58 -15.98
N LEU A 9 -16.05 7.70 -16.83
CA LEU A 9 -16.94 6.61 -17.23
C LEU A 9 -16.72 6.24 -18.71
N GLU A 10 -15.61 6.69 -19.28
CA GLU A 10 -15.25 6.40 -20.65
C GLU A 10 -14.68 4.98 -20.76
N GLY A 11 -14.89 4.36 -21.92
CA GLY A 11 -14.27 3.09 -22.25
C GLY A 11 -12.76 3.22 -22.52
N PHE A 12 -12.14 2.12 -22.82
CA PHE A 12 -10.73 2.09 -23.20
C PHE A 12 -10.49 2.86 -24.50
N ARG A 13 -9.44 3.67 -24.52
CA ARG A 13 -9.01 4.43 -25.70
C ARG A 13 -7.79 3.78 -26.31
N THR A 14 -7.84 3.57 -27.62
CA THR A 14 -6.71 3.07 -28.39
C THR A 14 -5.90 4.25 -28.91
N VAL A 15 -4.60 4.26 -28.63
CA VAL A 15 -3.66 5.30 -29.07
C VAL A 15 -2.52 4.63 -29.82
N THR A 16 -2.16 5.21 -30.95
CA THR A 16 -0.95 4.79 -31.69
C THR A 16 0.24 5.58 -31.19
N THR A 17 1.26 4.90 -30.74
CA THR A 17 2.51 5.52 -30.26
C THR A 17 3.31 6.08 -31.46
N LEU A 18 4.28 6.94 -31.16
CA LEU A 18 5.20 7.48 -32.18
C LEU A 18 5.99 6.39 -32.92
N ALA A 19 6.19 5.23 -32.28
CA ALA A 19 6.84 4.07 -32.87
C ALA A 19 5.86 3.19 -33.70
N GLY A 20 4.61 3.60 -33.88
CA GLY A 20 3.61 2.85 -34.64
C GLY A 20 2.92 1.71 -33.89
N HIS A 21 3.24 1.48 -32.63
CA HIS A 21 2.58 0.46 -31.81
C HIS A 21 1.23 0.95 -31.27
N VAL A 22 0.26 0.06 -31.26
CA VAL A 22 -1.05 0.33 -30.72
C VAL A 22 -1.04 0.06 -29.21
N GLN A 23 -1.40 1.08 -28.41
CA GLN A 23 -1.59 0.96 -26.97
C GLN A 23 -3.05 1.22 -26.62
N THR A 24 -3.56 0.44 -25.67
CA THR A 24 -4.88 0.66 -25.10
C THR A 24 -4.73 1.35 -23.75
N ILE A 25 -5.26 2.56 -23.63
CA ILE A 25 -5.29 3.30 -22.37
C ILE A 25 -6.64 3.02 -21.71
N PRO A 26 -6.65 2.29 -20.57
CA PRO A 26 -7.89 2.00 -19.87
C PRO A 26 -8.43 3.25 -19.19
N GLY A 27 -9.74 3.47 -19.28
CA GLY A 27 -10.48 4.44 -18.51
C GLY A 27 -11.36 3.76 -17.48
N GLY A 28 -11.98 4.53 -16.59
CA GLY A 28 -12.92 4.01 -15.60
C GLY A 28 -12.95 4.81 -14.30
N PRO A 29 -13.78 4.40 -13.33
CA PRO A 29 -13.91 5.05 -12.03
C PRO A 29 -12.81 4.63 -11.04
N VAL A 30 -11.56 4.73 -11.47
CA VAL A 30 -10.38 4.21 -10.75
C VAL A 30 -10.20 4.89 -9.40
N ALA A 31 -10.28 6.22 -9.33
CA ALA A 31 -10.11 6.96 -8.07
C ALA A 31 -11.18 6.59 -7.02
N SER A 32 -12.40 6.34 -7.46
CA SER A 32 -13.49 5.87 -6.59
C SER A 32 -13.17 4.50 -5.99
N GLN A 33 -12.73 3.58 -6.82
CA GLN A 33 -12.36 2.23 -6.39
C GLN A 33 -11.14 2.26 -5.47
N GLU A 34 -10.12 3.07 -5.77
CA GLU A 34 -8.95 3.24 -4.91
C GLU A 34 -9.34 3.73 -3.51
N ALA A 35 -10.19 4.76 -3.44
CA ALA A 35 -10.64 5.30 -2.16
C ALA A 35 -11.41 4.23 -1.33
N ILE A 36 -12.28 3.47 -1.95
CA ILE A 36 -13.05 2.40 -1.30
C ILE A 36 -12.13 1.26 -0.86
N LYS A 37 -11.23 0.83 -1.73
CA LYS A 37 -10.26 -0.24 -1.49
C LYS A 37 -9.37 0.04 -0.28
N GLU A 38 -8.83 1.25 -0.22
CA GLU A 38 -7.90 1.62 0.85
C GLU A 38 -8.63 1.88 2.17
N LEU A 39 -9.75 2.59 2.13
CA LEU A 39 -10.54 2.90 3.32
C LEU A 39 -11.20 1.65 3.92
N GLY A 40 -11.65 0.72 3.06
CA GLY A 40 -12.24 -0.55 3.49
C GLY A 40 -11.22 -1.58 3.97
N THR A 41 -9.91 -1.33 3.78
CA THR A 41 -8.83 -2.28 4.07
C THR A 41 -9.01 -3.64 3.36
N ASP A 42 -9.53 -3.61 2.12
CA ASP A 42 -9.82 -4.81 1.33
C ASP A 42 -8.67 -5.19 0.38
N GLY A 43 -7.99 -4.18 -0.13
CA GLY A 43 -6.95 -4.37 -1.15
C GLY A 43 -7.51 -4.74 -2.53
N GLY A 44 -6.63 -5.06 -3.45
CA GLY A 44 -6.94 -5.28 -4.86
C GLY A 44 -6.66 -4.04 -5.69
N GLY A 45 -7.03 -4.02 -6.96
CA GLY A 45 -6.79 -2.88 -7.82
C GLY A 45 -7.63 -2.95 -9.08
N PHE A 46 -7.84 -1.80 -9.72
CA PHE A 46 -8.48 -1.70 -11.02
C PHE A 46 -7.56 -2.27 -12.11
N TYR A 47 -6.26 -2.02 -11.96
CA TYR A 47 -5.20 -2.60 -12.77
C TYR A 47 -4.47 -3.68 -12.00
N ASN A 48 -3.84 -4.63 -12.71
CA ASN A 48 -3.19 -5.78 -12.10
C ASN A 48 -2.05 -5.41 -11.13
N ALA A 49 -1.34 -4.30 -11.40
CA ALA A 49 -0.24 -3.82 -10.57
C ALA A 49 -0.69 -3.12 -9.27
N ASN A 50 -2.00 -3.03 -9.02
CA ASN A 50 -2.56 -2.42 -7.81
C ASN A 50 -2.10 -0.96 -7.65
N SER A 51 -1.92 -0.47 -6.42
CA SER A 51 -1.45 0.89 -6.13
C SER A 51 0.01 1.17 -6.57
N SER A 52 0.69 0.23 -7.22
CA SER A 52 1.93 0.51 -7.94
C SER A 52 1.69 1.01 -9.37
N HIS A 53 0.47 0.85 -9.90
CA HIS A 53 0.14 1.32 -11.23
C HIS A 53 0.05 2.86 -11.28
N PRO A 54 0.68 3.54 -12.29
CA PRO A 54 0.69 5.00 -12.35
C PRO A 54 -0.69 5.67 -12.45
N PHE A 55 -1.71 4.96 -12.94
CA PHE A 55 -3.07 5.49 -13.06
C PHE A 55 -3.88 5.33 -11.78
N GLU A 56 -3.49 4.43 -10.89
CA GLU A 56 -4.07 4.28 -9.57
C GLU A 56 -3.39 5.20 -8.56
N ASN A 57 -2.05 5.26 -8.59
CA ASN A 57 -1.25 6.00 -7.63
C ASN A 57 -0.09 6.73 -8.35
N PRO A 58 -0.35 7.88 -8.99
CA PRO A 58 0.61 8.54 -9.86
C PRO A 58 1.76 9.26 -9.15
N GLN A 59 1.58 9.68 -7.90
CA GLN A 59 2.52 10.57 -7.22
C GLN A 59 2.82 10.12 -5.78
N ALA A 60 3.93 10.58 -5.22
CA ALA A 60 4.33 10.24 -3.86
C ALA A 60 3.29 10.71 -2.81
N TRP A 61 2.67 11.86 -3.00
CA TRP A 61 1.66 12.35 -2.08
C TRP A 61 0.35 11.55 -2.15
N THR A 62 -0.03 11.00 -3.34
CA THR A 62 -1.20 10.10 -3.45
C THR A 62 -0.96 8.81 -2.70
N SER A 63 0.25 8.25 -2.78
CA SER A 63 0.63 7.07 -2.00
C SER A 63 0.61 7.34 -0.49
N PHE A 64 1.04 8.52 -0.05
CA PHE A 64 0.91 8.92 1.35
C PHE A 64 -0.57 9.02 1.78
N PHE A 65 -1.41 9.59 0.93
CA PHE A 65 -2.83 9.72 1.20
C PHE A 65 -3.53 8.34 1.23
N GLU A 66 -3.19 7.43 0.34
CA GLU A 66 -3.66 6.04 0.38
C GLU A 66 -3.29 5.35 1.70
N THR A 67 -2.03 5.48 2.14
CA THR A 67 -1.60 4.96 3.44
C THR A 67 -2.39 5.56 4.59
N PHE A 68 -2.70 6.86 4.53
CA PHE A 68 -3.57 7.50 5.52
C PHE A 68 -4.97 6.88 5.51
N LEU A 69 -5.57 6.61 4.35
CA LEU A 69 -6.87 5.96 4.24
C LEU A 69 -6.86 4.55 4.84
N ILE A 70 -5.81 3.77 4.60
CA ILE A 70 -5.62 2.44 5.20
C ILE A 70 -5.64 2.50 6.73
N LEU A 71 -4.99 3.50 7.31
CA LEU A 71 -4.78 3.57 8.76
C LEU A 71 -5.92 4.26 9.51
N VAL A 72 -6.69 5.13 8.87
CA VAL A 72 -7.65 6.01 9.57
C VAL A 72 -8.75 5.24 10.31
N ILE A 73 -9.33 4.21 9.71
CA ILE A 73 -10.37 3.40 10.35
C ILE A 73 -9.78 2.52 11.43
N PRO A 74 -8.77 1.66 11.18
CA PRO A 74 -8.19 0.82 12.23
C PRO A 74 -7.72 1.59 13.46
N PHE A 75 -7.11 2.76 13.28
CA PHE A 75 -6.66 3.58 14.42
C PHE A 75 -7.78 4.37 15.11
N SER A 76 -8.93 4.56 14.47
CA SER A 76 -10.09 5.20 15.10
C SER A 76 -10.95 4.23 15.93
N LEU A 77 -10.98 2.95 15.55
CA LEU A 77 -11.81 1.93 16.22
C LEU A 77 -11.55 1.77 17.73
N PRO A 78 -10.31 1.79 18.25
CA PRO A 78 -10.07 1.71 19.67
C PRO A 78 -10.71 2.84 20.47
N ARG A 79 -10.77 4.04 19.89
CA ARG A 79 -11.45 5.18 20.53
C ARG A 79 -12.96 4.95 20.58
N THR A 80 -13.54 4.49 19.50
CA THR A 80 -14.96 4.12 19.43
C THR A 80 -15.30 3.04 20.44
N PHE A 81 -14.49 1.99 20.51
CA PHE A 81 -14.63 0.92 21.50
C PHE A 81 -14.60 1.47 22.94
N GLY A 82 -13.60 2.30 23.27
CA GLY A 82 -13.50 2.90 24.60
C GLY A 82 -14.71 3.77 24.97
N THR A 83 -15.34 4.39 23.97
CA THR A 83 -16.59 5.16 24.18
C THR A 83 -17.79 4.26 24.40
N MET A 84 -17.91 3.18 23.62
CA MET A 84 -19.02 2.22 23.72
C MET A 84 -19.01 1.45 25.04
N VAL A 85 -17.84 1.07 25.53
CA VAL A 85 -17.65 0.35 26.81
C VAL A 85 -17.72 1.30 28.02
N GLY A 86 -17.68 2.62 27.78
CA GLY A 86 -17.66 3.63 28.84
C GLY A 86 -16.30 3.78 29.53
N ASP A 87 -15.26 3.11 29.04
CA ASP A 87 -13.89 3.18 29.57
C ASP A 87 -12.88 3.63 28.52
N ARG A 88 -12.60 4.92 28.50
CA ARG A 88 -11.60 5.52 27.60
C ARG A 88 -10.18 5.02 27.84
N ARG A 89 -9.86 4.55 29.06
CA ARG A 89 -8.53 4.04 29.39
C ARG A 89 -8.27 2.73 28.65
N GLN A 90 -9.28 1.86 28.57
CA GLN A 90 -9.20 0.62 27.80
C GLN A 90 -8.98 0.90 26.29
N GLY A 91 -9.77 1.79 25.71
CA GLY A 91 -9.57 2.19 24.29
C GLY A 91 -8.17 2.74 24.04
N MET A 92 -7.66 3.58 24.93
CA MET A 92 -6.29 4.12 24.81
C MET A 92 -5.20 3.06 25.02
N ALA A 93 -5.44 2.06 25.88
CA ALA A 93 -4.49 0.96 26.06
C ALA A 93 -4.36 0.12 24.78
N ILE A 94 -5.49 -0.21 24.14
CA ILE A 94 -5.51 -0.91 22.85
C ILE A 94 -4.80 -0.09 21.78
N LEU A 95 -5.12 1.21 21.66
CA LEU A 95 -4.47 2.08 20.68
C LEU A 95 -2.96 2.14 20.87
N LYS A 96 -2.49 2.24 22.12
CA LYS A 96 -1.04 2.24 22.43
C LYS A 96 -0.39 0.91 22.04
N ALA A 97 -1.03 -0.22 22.34
CA ALA A 97 -0.52 -1.53 21.96
C ALA A 97 -0.42 -1.67 20.43
N MET A 98 -1.47 -1.29 19.69
CA MET A 98 -1.47 -1.31 18.22
C MET A 98 -0.38 -0.39 17.65
N ALA A 99 -0.29 0.84 18.15
CA ALA A 99 0.74 1.78 17.70
C ALA A 99 2.16 1.29 18.00
N THR A 100 2.38 0.68 19.16
CA THR A 100 3.69 0.12 19.52
C THR A 100 4.07 -1.01 18.58
N LEU A 101 3.17 -1.96 18.30
CA LEU A 101 3.41 -3.06 17.36
C LEU A 101 3.67 -2.53 15.95
N PHE A 102 2.86 -1.58 15.49
CA PHE A 102 3.04 -0.94 14.19
C PHE A 102 4.42 -0.28 14.05
N LEU A 103 4.85 0.48 15.05
CA LEU A 103 6.15 1.14 15.05
C LEU A 103 7.32 0.15 15.15
N LEU A 104 7.18 -0.92 15.91
CA LEU A 104 8.20 -1.97 16.00
C LEU A 104 8.39 -2.70 14.67
N THR A 105 7.27 -3.10 14.02
CA THR A 105 7.33 -3.74 12.70
C THR A 105 7.86 -2.79 11.64
N LEU A 106 7.46 -1.52 11.66
CA LEU A 106 7.98 -0.51 10.76
C LEU A 106 9.49 -0.31 10.93
N ALA A 107 9.95 -0.19 12.16
CA ALA A 107 11.37 -0.02 12.46
C ALA A 107 12.19 -1.25 12.03
N ALA A 108 11.68 -2.45 12.27
CA ALA A 108 12.32 -3.69 11.85
C ALA A 108 12.39 -3.78 10.32
N THR A 109 11.27 -3.60 9.62
CA THR A 109 11.23 -3.63 8.15
C THR A 109 12.16 -2.57 7.55
N ALA A 110 12.12 -1.35 8.07
CA ALA A 110 13.00 -0.27 7.63
C ALA A 110 14.49 -0.62 7.85
N ALA A 111 14.84 -1.14 9.01
CA ALA A 111 16.23 -1.52 9.32
C ALA A 111 16.75 -2.57 8.33
N PHE A 112 15.97 -3.58 8.01
CA PHE A 112 16.36 -4.61 7.03
C PHE A 112 16.44 -4.08 5.61
N GLU A 113 15.50 -3.26 5.18
CA GLU A 113 15.51 -2.68 3.83
C GLU A 113 16.64 -1.67 3.63
N PHE A 114 16.93 -0.82 4.63
CA PHE A 114 18.00 0.15 4.54
C PHE A 114 19.40 -0.50 4.64
N THR A 115 19.55 -1.64 5.31
CA THR A 115 20.82 -2.35 5.36
C THR A 115 21.11 -3.17 4.11
N GLY A 116 20.15 -3.32 3.19
CA GLY A 116 20.33 -4.06 1.95
C GLY A 116 20.68 -5.53 2.15
N SER A 117 20.29 -6.12 3.29
CA SER A 117 20.64 -7.49 3.68
C SER A 117 19.85 -8.59 2.96
N GLY A 118 18.87 -8.23 2.14
CA GLY A 118 18.07 -9.17 1.36
C GLY A 118 18.80 -9.76 0.16
N THR A 119 18.44 -10.99 -0.23
CA THR A 119 19.03 -11.68 -1.38
C THR A 119 18.81 -10.90 -2.68
N ALA A 120 17.60 -10.38 -2.90
CA ALA A 120 17.27 -9.58 -4.07
C ALA A 120 18.10 -8.28 -4.13
N SER A 121 18.21 -7.56 -3.02
CA SER A 121 19.04 -6.36 -2.94
C SER A 121 20.53 -6.61 -3.18
N ARG A 122 21.04 -7.76 -2.73
CA ARG A 122 22.44 -8.17 -2.96
C ARG A 122 22.69 -8.53 -4.43
N LEU A 123 21.76 -9.21 -5.08
CA LEU A 123 21.89 -9.63 -6.47
C LEU A 123 21.67 -8.46 -7.44
N ALA A 124 20.70 -7.60 -7.16
CA ALA A 124 20.38 -6.44 -7.99
C ALA A 124 21.28 -5.22 -7.71
N GLY A 125 22.07 -5.24 -6.64
CA GLY A 125 22.93 -4.11 -6.25
C GLY A 125 22.15 -2.89 -5.77
N SER A 126 20.84 -3.02 -5.49
CA SER A 126 19.96 -1.91 -5.16
C SER A 126 18.82 -2.35 -4.24
N ALA A 127 18.55 -1.56 -3.21
CA ALA A 127 17.38 -1.73 -2.34
C ALA A 127 16.05 -1.36 -3.05
N MET A 128 16.11 -0.85 -4.28
CA MET A 128 14.95 -0.39 -5.06
C MET A 128 14.36 -1.48 -5.97
N GLU A 129 14.91 -2.68 -5.99
CA GLU A 129 14.35 -3.77 -6.78
C GLU A 129 12.89 -4.03 -6.34
N GLY A 130 11.99 -4.16 -7.32
CA GLY A 130 10.55 -4.33 -7.08
C GLY A 130 9.82 -3.12 -6.47
N LYS A 131 10.49 -1.97 -6.35
CA LYS A 131 9.92 -0.73 -5.80
C LYS A 131 9.88 0.37 -6.84
N GLU A 132 8.86 1.21 -6.75
CA GLU A 132 8.66 2.32 -7.66
C GLU A 132 9.54 3.53 -7.27
N GLN A 133 10.31 4.05 -8.23
CA GLN A 133 11.19 5.19 -7.98
C GLN A 133 10.45 6.45 -7.53
N ARG A 134 9.21 6.65 -8.03
CA ARG A 134 8.39 7.81 -7.65
C ARG A 134 8.00 7.84 -6.18
N PHE A 135 8.00 6.70 -5.51
CA PHE A 135 7.72 6.58 -4.07
C PHE A 135 9.00 6.54 -3.24
N GLY A 136 10.05 5.97 -3.78
CA GLY A 136 11.29 5.74 -3.06
C GLY A 136 11.17 4.66 -2.00
N LEU A 137 12.29 4.35 -1.34
CA LEU A 137 12.37 3.26 -0.37
C LEU A 137 11.53 3.51 0.88
N VAL A 138 11.58 4.73 1.43
CA VAL A 138 10.88 5.09 2.69
C VAL A 138 9.37 4.88 2.57
N GLN A 139 8.78 5.40 1.50
CA GLN A 139 7.34 5.34 1.32
C GLN A 139 6.88 3.93 0.94
N SER A 140 7.67 3.19 0.17
CA SER A 140 7.38 1.79 -0.13
C SER A 140 7.35 0.94 1.14
N VAL A 141 8.34 1.09 2.04
CA VAL A 141 8.39 0.40 3.33
C VAL A 141 7.22 0.79 4.23
N PHE A 142 6.88 2.08 4.28
CA PHE A 142 5.77 2.56 5.10
C PHE A 142 4.42 2.01 4.61
N PHE A 143 4.18 2.05 3.30
CA PHE A 143 2.96 1.49 2.69
C PHE A 143 2.88 -0.03 2.92
N ALA A 144 3.94 -0.76 2.64
CA ALA A 144 3.99 -2.22 2.82
C ALA A 144 3.74 -2.62 4.30
N ASN A 145 4.32 -1.89 5.26
CA ASN A 145 4.06 -2.12 6.68
C ASN A 145 2.60 -1.79 7.06
N ALA A 146 2.04 -0.70 6.54
CA ALA A 146 0.65 -0.32 6.82
C ALA A 146 -0.33 -1.37 6.27
N THR A 147 -0.20 -1.75 5.01
CA THR A 147 -1.09 -2.73 4.36
C THR A 147 -1.00 -4.12 5.00
N THR A 148 0.18 -4.54 5.43
CA THR A 148 0.39 -5.83 6.10
C THR A 148 -0.22 -5.85 7.48
N ASN A 149 0.01 -4.82 8.29
CA ASN A 149 -0.52 -4.75 9.67
C ASN A 149 -2.05 -4.59 9.74
N THR A 150 -2.67 -4.08 8.70
CA THR A 150 -4.14 -3.90 8.62
C THR A 150 -4.83 -4.99 7.81
N SER A 151 -4.09 -5.98 7.30
CA SER A 151 -4.60 -7.04 6.42
C SER A 151 -5.28 -6.51 5.15
N THR A 152 -4.89 -5.33 4.67
CA THR A 152 -5.50 -4.68 3.49
C THR A 152 -5.19 -5.44 2.21
N GLY A 153 -3.93 -5.80 1.98
CA GLY A 153 -3.49 -6.48 0.77
C GLY A 153 -3.33 -5.57 -0.46
N ALA A 154 -3.47 -4.26 -0.32
CA ALA A 154 -3.04 -3.31 -1.33
C ALA A 154 -1.51 -3.27 -1.38
N VAL A 155 -0.93 -3.06 -2.56
CA VAL A 155 0.52 -3.02 -2.75
C VAL A 155 0.92 -1.85 -3.64
N ASN A 156 1.94 -1.11 -3.26
CA ASN A 156 2.59 -0.10 -4.09
C ASN A 156 3.98 -0.53 -4.59
N SER A 157 4.38 -1.75 -4.26
CA SER A 157 5.67 -2.36 -4.57
C SER A 157 5.56 -3.88 -4.51
N MET A 158 6.48 -4.60 -5.14
CA MET A 158 6.51 -6.06 -5.13
C MET A 158 6.98 -6.57 -3.77
N HIS A 159 6.10 -7.21 -3.00
CA HIS A 159 6.42 -7.70 -1.67
C HIS A 159 7.46 -8.81 -1.66
N ASP A 160 7.55 -9.63 -2.71
CA ASP A 160 8.58 -10.68 -2.86
C ASP A 160 10.00 -10.11 -2.95
N SER A 161 10.15 -8.84 -3.31
CA SER A 161 11.46 -8.17 -3.39
C SER A 161 11.90 -7.56 -2.06
N TYR A 162 11.08 -7.67 -1.02
CA TYR A 162 11.46 -7.23 0.32
C TYR A 162 12.30 -8.28 1.04
N THR A 163 13.03 -7.83 2.04
CA THR A 163 13.80 -8.72 2.91
C THR A 163 12.90 -9.65 3.74
N CYS A 164 13.44 -10.74 4.23
CA CYS A 164 12.76 -11.90 4.85
C CYS A 164 11.56 -11.61 5.77
N LEU A 165 11.52 -10.48 6.44
CA LEU A 165 10.50 -10.20 7.46
C LEU A 165 9.11 -9.95 6.85
N LEU A 166 9.05 -9.29 5.71
CA LEU A 166 7.78 -9.02 5.03
C LEU A 166 7.29 -10.24 4.25
N TYR A 167 8.22 -10.96 3.62
CA TYR A 167 7.94 -12.18 2.86
C TYR A 167 7.42 -13.33 3.73
N THR A 168 7.92 -13.46 4.96
CA THR A 168 7.50 -14.51 5.89
C THR A 168 6.26 -14.16 6.70
N SER A 169 5.74 -12.94 6.57
CA SER A 169 4.48 -12.54 7.19
C SER A 169 3.31 -13.01 6.31
N PRO A 170 2.61 -14.10 6.66
CA PRO A 170 1.56 -14.64 5.79
C PRO A 170 0.40 -13.64 5.69
N SER A 171 0.24 -13.09 4.50
CA SER A 171 -1.00 -12.39 4.17
C SER A 171 -2.16 -13.39 4.18
N PRO A 172 -3.34 -13.04 4.70
CA PRO A 172 -4.52 -13.89 4.62
C PRO A 172 -4.90 -14.30 3.18
N ARG A 173 -4.38 -13.60 2.18
CA ARG A 173 -4.55 -13.95 0.75
C ARG A 173 -3.62 -15.05 0.27
N ASP A 174 -2.41 -15.16 0.84
CA ASP A 174 -1.42 -16.14 0.40
C ASP A 174 -1.77 -17.57 0.85
N GLN A 175 -2.76 -17.73 1.72
CA GLN A 175 -3.27 -19.03 2.18
C GLN A 175 -4.27 -19.68 1.22
N ARG A 176 -4.54 -19.11 0.06
CA ARG A 176 -5.46 -19.62 -0.96
C ARG A 176 -4.76 -19.99 -2.27
N GLY A 177 -3.56 -20.52 -2.17
CA GLY A 177 -2.88 -21.18 -3.28
C GLY A 177 -3.25 -22.66 -3.36
#